data_e83832ea8ad0edcd50a8b91e2add40fa
#
_entry.id   e83832ea8ad0edcd50a8b91e2add40fa
#
_cell.length_a   1.000
_cell.length_b   1.000
_cell.length_c   1.000
_cell.angle_alpha   90.00
_cell.angle_beta   90.00
_cell.angle_gamma   90.00
#
_symmetry.space_group_name_H-M   'P 1'
#
loop_
_entity.id
_entity.type
_entity.pdbx_description
1 polymer ?
#
loop_
_entity_poly.entity_id
_entity_poly.type
_entity_poly.pdbx_seq_one_letter_code
_entity_poly.pdbx_strand_id
1 'polypeptide(L)'
;MFASVNSVGLFGMETYPVRVEADLSAGLPRFDMVGLPDAAVSESRERVRAAIRNSGLDFPVSRVTVNLAPADIRKEGPIYDLPVLIAILKATGQLKCDTEGCAFLGELSLSGRVRGVHGVLPMVMEAKKSGFREIYIPYENLAEGAVVKGIDVYPVKTVDALLRHLRKEETIAPVSASDYTETTLPPDLPDFADVKGQQEAKRALEVAAAGGHNVMMIGPPGSGKSMLAKRIPSILPDMTFEEALETTKIYSVAGALPKNVSLIKVRPFRAPHHTVSPAGLSGGGTVPRPGEISLAHNGVLFLDELPEFSRTAMEIMRQPIEDGKITIARVAATFSYPCSVMLVCAMNPCPCGFYGHPTRKCTCPPGAPQRYLSRVSGPLLDRLDIHIEVPPVDFDELSTSEKAEPSAAIQARVNRARERQLARLKGTGITCNAKMDAALTREFCTPTPAAATLLKNAFEKLGLSARAYDKILRVARTIADLDGAEQVDVPHVAEAIQYRSLDRKFWLE
;
A
#
# COMPACT_ATOMS: atom_id res chain seq x y z
N MET A 1 -4.93 -32.70 -32.16
CA MET A 1 -6.18 -32.35 -31.47
C MET A 1 -5.97 -31.04 -30.72
N PHE A 2 -6.84 -30.08 -30.91
CA PHE A 2 -6.65 -28.70 -30.34
C PHE A 2 -7.78 -28.37 -29.36
N ALA A 3 -7.40 -27.67 -28.27
CA ALA A 3 -8.34 -27.05 -27.34
C ALA A 3 -7.75 -25.78 -26.76
N SER A 4 -8.61 -24.85 -26.34
CA SER A 4 -8.17 -23.65 -25.64
C SER A 4 -9.07 -23.38 -24.44
N VAL A 5 -8.47 -22.72 -23.42
CA VAL A 5 -9.13 -22.19 -22.23
C VAL A 5 -8.57 -20.83 -21.88
N ASN A 6 -9.33 -20.05 -21.13
CA ASN A 6 -8.89 -18.71 -20.75
C ASN A 6 -8.29 -18.71 -19.35
N SER A 7 -7.36 -17.82 -19.15
CA SER A 7 -6.71 -17.49 -17.90
C SER A 7 -6.46 -15.98 -17.82
N VAL A 8 -5.92 -15.51 -16.72
CA VAL A 8 -5.47 -14.13 -16.56
C VAL A 8 -4.04 -14.13 -16.06
N GLY A 9 -3.20 -13.31 -16.67
CA GLY A 9 -1.82 -13.10 -16.27
C GLY A 9 -1.67 -11.88 -15.41
N LEU A 10 -0.60 -11.87 -14.61
CA LEU A 10 -0.18 -10.75 -13.79
C LEU A 10 1.28 -10.41 -14.14
N PHE A 11 1.54 -9.11 -14.35
CA PHE A 11 2.88 -8.59 -14.59
C PHE A 11 3.06 -7.26 -13.82
N GLY A 12 3.74 -7.30 -12.68
CA GLY A 12 3.74 -6.20 -11.73
C GLY A 12 2.35 -5.96 -11.14
N MET A 13 1.76 -4.79 -11.40
CA MET A 13 0.37 -4.46 -11.03
C MET A 13 -0.60 -4.62 -12.22
N GLU A 14 -0.07 -4.82 -13.42
CA GLU A 14 -0.87 -4.93 -14.62
C GLU A 14 -1.35 -6.37 -14.83
N THR A 15 -2.59 -6.49 -15.27
CA THR A 15 -3.23 -7.76 -15.56
C THR A 15 -3.69 -7.80 -17.01
N TYR A 16 -3.66 -8.98 -17.59
CA TYR A 16 -4.01 -9.19 -19.00
C TYR A 16 -4.65 -10.57 -19.22
N PRO A 17 -5.58 -10.70 -20.15
CA PRO A 17 -6.14 -12.01 -20.50
C PRO A 17 -5.08 -12.89 -21.15
N VAL A 18 -5.08 -14.18 -20.79
CA VAL A 18 -4.19 -15.19 -21.36
C VAL A 18 -5.04 -16.30 -21.94
N ARG A 19 -4.77 -16.66 -23.19
CA ARG A 19 -5.34 -17.84 -23.84
C ARG A 19 -4.35 -19.00 -23.77
N VAL A 20 -4.74 -20.05 -23.09
CA VAL A 20 -3.96 -21.29 -22.95
C VAL A 20 -4.44 -22.27 -24.01
N GLU A 21 -3.59 -22.58 -24.96
CA GLU A 21 -3.87 -23.41 -26.10
C GLU A 21 -3.08 -24.72 -26.00
N ALA A 22 -3.74 -25.84 -26.09
CA ALA A 22 -3.11 -27.17 -26.09
C ALA A 22 -3.30 -27.85 -27.42
N ASP A 23 -2.23 -28.28 -28.08
CA ASP A 23 -2.25 -29.10 -29.28
C ASP A 23 -1.57 -30.44 -29.02
N LEU A 24 -2.27 -31.49 -29.45
CA LEU A 24 -1.81 -32.88 -29.41
C LEU A 24 -1.54 -33.36 -30.81
N SER A 25 -0.30 -33.68 -31.13
CA SER A 25 0.15 -34.18 -32.43
C SER A 25 0.81 -35.55 -32.32
N ALA A 26 0.77 -36.32 -33.39
CA ALA A 26 1.46 -37.59 -33.46
C ALA A 26 2.97 -37.40 -33.39
N GLY A 27 3.70 -38.30 -32.72
CA GLY A 27 5.14 -38.24 -32.60
C GLY A 27 5.65 -38.78 -31.27
N LEU A 28 6.97 -38.70 -31.06
CA LEU A 28 7.59 -39.07 -29.78
C LEU A 28 7.00 -38.25 -28.63
N PRO A 29 6.67 -38.92 -27.52
CA PRO A 29 6.12 -38.23 -26.33
C PRO A 29 7.01 -37.10 -25.87
N ARG A 30 6.49 -35.87 -25.93
CA ARG A 30 7.18 -34.67 -25.49
C ARG A 30 6.17 -33.65 -24.99
N PHE A 31 6.53 -32.86 -23.96
CA PHE A 31 5.69 -31.81 -23.47
C PHE A 31 6.45 -30.47 -23.55
N ASP A 32 6.06 -29.63 -24.49
CA ASP A 32 6.65 -28.33 -24.76
C ASP A 32 5.69 -27.22 -24.32
N MET A 33 6.26 -26.14 -23.71
CA MET A 33 5.53 -24.92 -23.39
C MET A 33 6.17 -23.75 -24.14
N VAL A 34 5.33 -22.95 -24.81
CA VAL A 34 5.73 -21.76 -25.58
C VAL A 34 4.92 -20.52 -25.16
N GLY A 35 5.32 -19.32 -25.58
CA GLY A 35 4.66 -18.07 -25.18
C GLY A 35 5.40 -17.34 -24.07
N LEU A 36 6.76 -17.35 -24.10
CA LEU A 36 7.64 -16.72 -23.14
C LEU A 36 7.42 -17.14 -21.66
N PRO A 37 7.39 -18.46 -21.37
CA PRO A 37 7.28 -18.93 -20.00
C PRO A 37 8.56 -18.65 -19.21
N ASP A 38 8.43 -18.28 -17.92
CA ASP A 38 9.54 -18.26 -16.99
C ASP A 38 9.92 -19.69 -16.53
N ALA A 39 10.89 -19.82 -15.62
CA ALA A 39 11.30 -21.12 -15.08
C ALA A 39 10.14 -21.81 -14.33
N ALA A 40 9.38 -21.07 -13.53
CA ALA A 40 8.26 -21.61 -12.73
C ALA A 40 7.12 -22.12 -13.61
N VAL A 41 6.82 -21.39 -14.70
CA VAL A 41 5.85 -21.83 -15.73
C VAL A 41 6.38 -23.07 -16.48
N SER A 42 7.68 -23.10 -16.79
CA SER A 42 8.30 -24.24 -17.46
C SER A 42 8.29 -25.51 -16.59
N GLU A 43 8.43 -25.38 -15.28
CA GLU A 43 8.32 -26.48 -14.30
C GLU A 43 6.89 -27.02 -14.15
N SER A 44 5.86 -26.27 -14.56
CA SER A 44 4.47 -26.69 -14.47
C SER A 44 4.20 -27.99 -15.22
N ARG A 45 5.03 -28.32 -16.23
CA ARG A 45 4.94 -29.59 -16.99
C ARG A 45 4.91 -30.80 -16.09
N GLU A 46 5.81 -30.86 -15.11
CA GLU A 46 5.89 -32.01 -14.19
C GLU A 46 4.73 -32.00 -13.18
N ARG A 47 4.33 -30.81 -12.68
CA ARG A 47 3.18 -30.69 -11.78
C ARG A 47 1.88 -31.09 -12.46
N VAL A 48 1.63 -30.60 -13.67
CA VAL A 48 0.44 -30.92 -14.46
C VAL A 48 0.38 -32.41 -14.79
N ARG A 49 1.51 -32.99 -15.27
CA ARG A 49 1.59 -34.43 -15.57
C ARG A 49 1.25 -35.29 -14.36
N ALA A 50 1.85 -34.99 -13.23
CA ALA A 50 1.62 -35.69 -11.97
C ALA A 50 0.17 -35.53 -11.48
N ALA A 51 -0.36 -34.31 -11.51
CA ALA A 51 -1.73 -34.00 -11.08
C ALA A 51 -2.77 -34.76 -11.94
N ILE A 52 -2.61 -34.83 -13.27
CA ILE A 52 -3.48 -35.58 -14.15
C ILE A 52 -3.49 -37.06 -13.73
N ARG A 53 -2.32 -37.70 -13.61
CA ARG A 53 -2.22 -39.13 -13.25
C ARG A 53 -2.77 -39.42 -11.85
N ASN A 54 -2.44 -38.59 -10.87
CA ASN A 54 -2.87 -38.77 -9.48
C ASN A 54 -4.37 -38.45 -9.26
N SER A 55 -5.01 -37.80 -10.25
CA SER A 55 -6.47 -37.62 -10.30
C SER A 55 -7.18 -38.74 -11.07
N GLY A 56 -6.50 -39.85 -11.38
CA GLY A 56 -7.08 -41.02 -12.07
C GLY A 56 -7.35 -40.80 -13.56
N LEU A 57 -6.65 -39.84 -14.20
CA LEU A 57 -6.79 -39.49 -15.60
C LEU A 57 -5.54 -39.89 -16.41
N ASP A 58 -5.69 -40.04 -17.71
CA ASP A 58 -4.57 -40.40 -18.58
C ASP A 58 -3.84 -39.19 -19.14
N PHE A 59 -2.53 -39.15 -18.91
CA PHE A 59 -1.68 -38.17 -19.59
C PHE A 59 -1.35 -38.69 -21.00
N PRO A 60 -1.55 -37.87 -22.07
CA PRO A 60 -1.40 -38.35 -23.44
C PRO A 60 0.03 -38.81 -23.76
N VAL A 61 0.13 -40.00 -24.42
CA VAL A 61 1.39 -40.54 -24.91
C VAL A 61 1.59 -40.04 -26.36
N SER A 62 1.74 -38.75 -26.53
CA SER A 62 1.89 -38.03 -27.79
C SER A 62 2.73 -36.77 -27.58
N ARG A 63 3.00 -36.04 -28.65
CA ARG A 63 3.60 -34.71 -28.51
C ARG A 63 2.53 -33.71 -28.05
N VAL A 64 2.73 -33.14 -26.88
CA VAL A 64 1.90 -32.08 -26.28
C VAL A 64 2.62 -30.74 -26.44
N THR A 65 2.00 -29.79 -27.09
CA THR A 65 2.49 -28.40 -27.14
C THR A 65 1.43 -27.49 -26.51
N VAL A 66 1.84 -26.72 -25.49
CA VAL A 66 1.00 -25.71 -24.85
C VAL A 66 1.53 -24.33 -25.17
N ASN A 67 0.69 -23.48 -25.73
CA ASN A 67 0.98 -22.08 -26.01
C ASN A 67 0.23 -21.16 -25.05
N LEU A 68 0.94 -20.20 -24.48
CA LEU A 68 0.40 -19.15 -23.59
C LEU A 68 0.35 -17.82 -24.36
N ALA A 69 -0.75 -17.53 -25.01
CA ALA A 69 -0.94 -16.30 -25.78
C ALA A 69 -1.43 -15.13 -24.90
N PRO A 70 -1.00 -13.88 -25.15
CA PRO A 70 -0.12 -13.40 -26.22
C PRO A 70 1.37 -13.69 -25.97
N ALA A 71 2.17 -13.86 -27.03
CA ALA A 71 3.57 -14.25 -26.92
C ALA A 71 4.55 -13.06 -26.71
N ASP A 72 4.07 -11.83 -26.69
CA ASP A 72 4.82 -10.62 -26.48
C ASP A 72 5.00 -10.25 -24.99
N ILE A 73 4.19 -10.83 -24.11
CA ILE A 73 4.26 -10.62 -22.66
C ILE A 73 4.82 -11.88 -21.99
N ARG A 74 5.81 -11.71 -21.12
CA ARG A 74 6.39 -12.79 -20.32
C ARG A 74 5.36 -13.32 -19.30
N LYS A 75 5.22 -14.65 -19.20
CA LYS A 75 4.37 -15.33 -18.23
C LYS A 75 5.20 -15.75 -17.04
N GLU A 76 4.76 -15.34 -15.87
CA GLU A 76 5.48 -15.56 -14.62
C GLU A 76 4.63 -16.30 -13.59
N GLY A 77 5.28 -17.17 -12.82
CA GLY A 77 4.69 -17.90 -11.70
C GLY A 77 3.81 -19.10 -12.09
N PRO A 78 3.42 -19.92 -11.08
CA PRO A 78 2.73 -21.19 -11.31
C PRO A 78 1.21 -21.05 -11.54
N ILE A 79 0.70 -19.84 -11.76
CA ILE A 79 -0.74 -19.54 -11.88
C ILE A 79 -1.42 -20.25 -13.04
N TYR A 80 -0.65 -20.71 -14.03
CA TYR A 80 -1.14 -21.34 -15.25
C TYR A 80 -1.26 -22.85 -15.16
N ASP A 81 -0.85 -23.50 -14.06
CA ASP A 81 -0.89 -24.97 -13.93
C ASP A 81 -2.32 -25.50 -14.16
N LEU A 82 -3.32 -24.89 -13.49
CA LEU A 82 -4.71 -25.30 -13.60
C LEU A 82 -5.28 -25.13 -15.02
N PRO A 83 -5.19 -23.97 -15.69
CA PRO A 83 -5.68 -23.82 -17.06
C PRO A 83 -4.93 -24.69 -18.06
N VAL A 84 -3.64 -24.97 -17.89
CA VAL A 84 -2.87 -25.90 -18.70
C VAL A 84 -3.45 -27.32 -18.57
N LEU A 85 -3.72 -27.78 -17.35
CA LEU A 85 -4.36 -29.08 -17.09
C LEU A 85 -5.71 -29.18 -17.82
N ILE A 86 -6.58 -28.16 -17.65
CA ILE A 86 -7.91 -28.16 -18.29
C ILE A 86 -7.80 -28.16 -19.82
N ALA A 87 -6.86 -27.38 -20.39
CA ALA A 87 -6.66 -27.39 -21.86
C ALA A 87 -6.22 -28.75 -22.39
N ILE A 88 -5.31 -29.46 -21.68
CA ILE A 88 -4.87 -30.80 -22.06
C ILE A 88 -6.04 -31.80 -21.97
N LEU A 89 -6.84 -31.79 -20.91
CA LEU A 89 -7.98 -32.69 -20.73
C LEU A 89 -9.08 -32.44 -21.79
N LYS A 90 -9.29 -31.21 -22.20
CA LYS A 90 -10.18 -30.88 -23.33
C LYS A 90 -9.61 -31.38 -24.65
N ALA A 91 -8.32 -31.18 -24.92
CA ALA A 91 -7.67 -31.62 -26.14
C ALA A 91 -7.66 -33.18 -26.28
N THR A 92 -7.53 -33.91 -25.15
CA THR A 92 -7.62 -35.38 -25.13
C THR A 92 -9.07 -35.92 -25.20
N GLY A 93 -10.07 -35.04 -25.08
CA GLY A 93 -11.47 -35.44 -25.03
C GLY A 93 -11.94 -36.07 -23.70
N GLN A 94 -11.07 -36.08 -22.68
CA GLN A 94 -11.41 -36.55 -21.32
C GLN A 94 -12.33 -35.58 -20.57
N LEU A 95 -12.33 -34.30 -20.98
CA LEU A 95 -13.24 -33.27 -20.46
C LEU A 95 -14.05 -32.67 -21.62
N LYS A 96 -15.34 -32.91 -21.60
CA LYS A 96 -16.30 -32.40 -22.61
C LYS A 96 -17.20 -31.37 -21.92
N CYS A 97 -16.77 -30.11 -21.89
CA CYS A 97 -17.57 -28.99 -21.36
C CYS A 97 -17.29 -27.72 -22.14
N ASP A 98 -18.24 -26.80 -22.12
CA ASP A 98 -18.04 -25.46 -22.61
C ASP A 98 -17.30 -24.63 -21.53
N THR A 99 -16.24 -23.94 -21.93
CA THR A 99 -15.44 -23.08 -21.05
C THR A 99 -15.22 -21.67 -21.64
N GLU A 100 -16.03 -21.29 -22.65
CA GLU A 100 -15.80 -20.05 -23.40
C GLU A 100 -15.93 -18.79 -22.51
N GLY A 101 -16.89 -18.80 -21.60
CA GLY A 101 -17.08 -17.70 -20.65
C GLY A 101 -16.33 -17.85 -19.32
N CYS A 102 -15.43 -18.84 -19.20
CA CYS A 102 -14.74 -19.19 -17.96
C CYS A 102 -13.26 -18.82 -18.02
N ALA A 103 -12.69 -18.39 -16.89
CA ALA A 103 -11.25 -18.26 -16.69
C ALA A 103 -10.78 -19.16 -15.53
N PHE A 104 -9.54 -19.64 -15.58
CA PHE A 104 -8.99 -20.55 -14.59
C PHE A 104 -7.65 -20.04 -14.09
N LEU A 105 -7.43 -20.09 -12.77
CA LEU A 105 -6.18 -19.72 -12.08
C LEU A 105 -5.84 -20.76 -11.02
N GLY A 106 -4.57 -21.07 -10.84
CA GLY A 106 -4.13 -21.88 -9.71
C GLY A 106 -2.85 -22.68 -9.96
N GLU A 107 -2.06 -22.82 -8.91
CA GLU A 107 -0.92 -23.73 -8.85
C GLU A 107 -1.39 -25.13 -8.52
N LEU A 108 -0.78 -26.15 -9.10
CA LEU A 108 -1.08 -27.55 -8.80
C LEU A 108 0.01 -28.17 -7.92
N SER A 109 -0.44 -28.88 -6.89
CA SER A 109 0.41 -29.87 -6.22
C SER A 109 0.47 -31.15 -7.03
N LEU A 110 1.46 -31.97 -6.82
CA LEU A 110 1.57 -33.29 -7.48
C LEU A 110 0.37 -34.21 -7.18
N SER A 111 -0.33 -33.99 -6.05
CA SER A 111 -1.52 -34.77 -5.65
C SER A 111 -2.85 -34.24 -6.22
N GLY A 112 -2.82 -33.22 -7.11
CA GLY A 112 -4.03 -32.63 -7.69
C GLY A 112 -4.74 -31.62 -6.78
N ARG A 113 -4.13 -31.15 -5.68
CA ARG A 113 -4.65 -30.01 -4.91
C ARG A 113 -4.34 -28.73 -5.63
N VAL A 114 -5.29 -27.78 -5.62
CA VAL A 114 -5.12 -26.42 -6.13
C VAL A 114 -4.65 -25.53 -4.99
N ARG A 115 -3.46 -24.94 -5.13
CA ARG A 115 -2.81 -24.08 -4.16
C ARG A 115 -3.01 -22.62 -4.46
N GLY A 116 -3.01 -21.79 -3.41
CA GLY A 116 -3.11 -20.35 -3.51
C GLY A 116 -1.97 -19.72 -4.31
N VAL A 117 -2.30 -18.64 -5.01
CA VAL A 117 -1.36 -17.84 -5.81
C VAL A 117 -1.46 -16.37 -5.40
N HIS A 118 -0.48 -15.56 -5.80
CA HIS A 118 -0.47 -14.12 -5.52
C HIS A 118 -1.21 -13.35 -6.61
N GLY A 119 -1.80 -12.20 -6.24
CA GLY A 119 -2.41 -11.29 -7.20
C GLY A 119 -3.77 -11.75 -7.72
N VAL A 120 -4.52 -12.57 -6.98
CA VAL A 120 -5.83 -13.06 -7.44
C VAL A 120 -6.84 -11.93 -7.57
N LEU A 121 -6.87 -10.97 -6.62
CA LEU A 121 -7.80 -9.86 -6.69
C LEU A 121 -7.70 -9.06 -8.02
N PRO A 122 -6.53 -8.52 -8.42
CA PRO A 122 -6.43 -7.83 -9.71
C PRO A 122 -6.72 -8.75 -10.90
N MET A 123 -6.40 -10.05 -10.84
CA MET A 123 -6.71 -11.00 -11.91
C MET A 123 -8.21 -11.26 -12.05
N VAL A 124 -8.96 -11.36 -10.94
CA VAL A 124 -10.43 -11.49 -10.99
C VAL A 124 -11.08 -10.21 -11.54
N MET A 125 -10.52 -9.04 -11.18
CA MET A 125 -10.99 -7.77 -11.76
C MET A 125 -10.76 -7.69 -13.27
N GLU A 126 -9.64 -8.17 -13.76
CA GLU A 126 -9.34 -8.22 -15.20
C GLU A 126 -10.23 -9.25 -15.90
N ALA A 127 -10.49 -10.40 -15.29
CA ALA A 127 -11.41 -11.40 -15.83
C ALA A 127 -12.80 -10.79 -16.08
N LYS A 128 -13.32 -10.04 -15.11
CA LYS A 128 -14.58 -9.31 -15.26
C LYS A 128 -14.51 -8.28 -16.39
N LYS A 129 -13.44 -7.47 -16.45
CA LYS A 129 -13.24 -6.43 -17.48
C LYS A 129 -13.14 -7.04 -18.87
N SER A 130 -12.54 -8.24 -19.00
CA SER A 130 -12.43 -9.01 -20.24
C SER A 130 -13.74 -9.71 -20.64
N GLY A 131 -14.80 -9.58 -19.85
CA GLY A 131 -16.13 -10.13 -20.18
C GLY A 131 -16.34 -11.59 -19.79
N PHE A 132 -15.45 -12.19 -18.99
CA PHE A 132 -15.70 -13.53 -18.46
C PHE A 132 -16.85 -13.50 -17.44
N ARG A 133 -17.69 -14.52 -17.46
CA ARG A 133 -18.83 -14.68 -16.55
C ARG A 133 -18.44 -15.41 -15.28
N GLU A 134 -17.49 -16.35 -15.41
CA GLU A 134 -17.05 -17.25 -14.35
C GLU A 134 -15.54 -17.26 -14.23
N ILE A 135 -15.04 -17.33 -13.00
CA ILE A 135 -13.62 -17.54 -12.75
C ILE A 135 -13.41 -18.59 -11.65
N TYR A 136 -12.53 -19.55 -11.93
CA TYR A 136 -12.15 -20.62 -11.03
C TYR A 136 -10.81 -20.30 -10.39
N ILE A 137 -10.80 -20.09 -9.07
CA ILE A 137 -9.62 -19.67 -8.30
C ILE A 137 -9.30 -20.68 -7.19
N PRO A 138 -8.07 -20.70 -6.66
CA PRO A 138 -7.76 -21.52 -5.50
C PRO A 138 -8.63 -21.17 -4.29
N TYR A 139 -9.05 -22.17 -3.54
CA TYR A 139 -9.85 -21.99 -2.33
C TYR A 139 -9.17 -21.08 -1.30
N GLU A 140 -7.84 -21.10 -1.23
CA GLU A 140 -7.06 -20.25 -0.32
C GLU A 140 -7.17 -18.74 -0.64
N ASN A 141 -7.52 -18.39 -1.90
CA ASN A 141 -7.70 -17.02 -2.37
C ASN A 141 -9.18 -16.57 -2.38
N LEU A 142 -10.05 -17.38 -1.81
CA LEU A 142 -11.50 -17.17 -1.80
C LEU A 142 -11.88 -15.77 -1.33
N ALA A 143 -11.31 -15.34 -0.18
CA ALA A 143 -11.65 -14.09 0.45
C ALA A 143 -11.37 -12.87 -0.45
N GLU A 144 -10.22 -12.84 -1.13
CA GLU A 144 -9.86 -11.73 -2.03
C GLU A 144 -10.66 -11.76 -3.34
N GLY A 145 -10.98 -12.95 -3.86
CA GLY A 145 -11.81 -13.09 -5.06
C GLY A 145 -13.26 -12.65 -4.87
N ALA A 146 -13.82 -12.86 -3.67
CA ALA A 146 -15.19 -12.51 -3.33
C ALA A 146 -15.50 -11.01 -3.35
N VAL A 147 -14.48 -10.15 -3.29
CA VAL A 147 -14.65 -8.68 -3.32
C VAL A 147 -15.22 -8.18 -4.65
N VAL A 148 -14.95 -8.89 -5.75
CA VAL A 148 -15.28 -8.43 -7.08
C VAL A 148 -16.72 -8.81 -7.44
N LYS A 149 -17.61 -7.82 -7.44
CA LYS A 149 -19.03 -8.00 -7.83
C LYS A 149 -19.18 -8.11 -9.35
N GLY A 150 -20.16 -8.91 -9.81
CA GLY A 150 -20.55 -9.01 -11.23
C GLY A 150 -19.70 -9.97 -12.06
N ILE A 151 -19.08 -10.94 -11.41
CA ILE A 151 -18.48 -12.15 -11.95
C ILE A 151 -18.69 -13.26 -10.93
N ASP A 152 -19.00 -14.47 -11.36
CA ASP A 152 -19.15 -15.63 -10.48
C ASP A 152 -17.79 -16.24 -10.19
N VAL A 153 -17.41 -16.24 -8.90
CA VAL A 153 -16.10 -16.72 -8.44
C VAL A 153 -16.25 -18.08 -7.79
N TYR A 154 -15.63 -19.11 -8.36
CA TYR A 154 -15.71 -20.49 -7.89
C TYR A 154 -14.42 -20.92 -7.18
N PRO A 155 -14.47 -21.26 -5.87
CA PRO A 155 -13.30 -21.67 -5.10
C PRO A 155 -12.98 -23.16 -5.34
N VAL A 156 -11.81 -23.44 -5.85
CA VAL A 156 -11.36 -24.80 -6.19
C VAL A 156 -10.38 -25.33 -5.17
N LYS A 157 -10.67 -26.50 -4.57
CA LYS A 157 -9.76 -27.20 -3.64
C LYS A 157 -8.90 -28.25 -4.34
N THR A 158 -9.49 -28.99 -5.26
CA THR A 158 -8.83 -30.11 -5.96
C THR A 158 -9.27 -30.17 -7.42
N VAL A 159 -8.43 -30.75 -8.26
CA VAL A 159 -8.75 -31.03 -9.67
C VAL A 159 -9.99 -31.90 -9.79
N ASP A 160 -10.12 -32.96 -8.97
CA ASP A 160 -11.27 -33.86 -8.98
C ASP A 160 -12.60 -33.12 -8.74
N ALA A 161 -12.66 -32.27 -7.69
CA ALA A 161 -13.86 -31.47 -7.41
C ALA A 161 -14.22 -30.54 -8.57
N LEU A 162 -13.21 -29.89 -9.20
CA LEU A 162 -13.43 -29.04 -10.36
C LEU A 162 -13.97 -29.84 -11.55
N LEU A 163 -13.42 -31.01 -11.84
CA LEU A 163 -13.85 -31.83 -12.94
C LEU A 163 -15.29 -32.36 -12.79
N ARG A 164 -15.67 -32.76 -11.55
CA ARG A 164 -17.06 -33.12 -11.25
C ARG A 164 -18.01 -31.95 -11.46
N HIS A 165 -17.60 -30.73 -11.01
CA HIS A 165 -18.39 -29.55 -11.25
C HIS A 165 -18.56 -29.22 -12.73
N LEU A 166 -17.47 -29.23 -13.52
CA LEU A 166 -17.50 -28.96 -14.96
C LEU A 166 -18.29 -30.04 -15.75
N ARG A 167 -18.35 -31.28 -15.25
CA ARG A 167 -19.17 -32.37 -15.79
C ARG A 167 -20.62 -32.33 -15.31
N LYS A 168 -20.98 -31.39 -14.42
CA LYS A 168 -22.29 -31.23 -13.77
C LYS A 168 -22.70 -32.45 -12.89
N GLU A 169 -21.72 -33.18 -12.38
CA GLU A 169 -21.88 -34.29 -11.45
C GLU A 169 -22.06 -33.79 -10.02
N GLU A 170 -21.34 -32.73 -9.68
CA GLU A 170 -21.34 -32.06 -8.36
C GLU A 170 -21.20 -30.55 -8.54
N THR A 171 -21.85 -29.75 -7.70
CA THR A 171 -21.83 -28.29 -7.85
C THR A 171 -20.93 -27.64 -6.80
N ILE A 172 -19.95 -26.85 -7.24
CA ILE A 172 -19.25 -25.89 -6.40
C ILE A 172 -20.11 -24.62 -6.37
N ALA A 173 -20.47 -24.14 -5.20
CA ALA A 173 -21.22 -22.89 -5.08
C ALA A 173 -20.30 -21.69 -5.37
N PRO A 174 -20.74 -20.70 -6.16
CA PRO A 174 -20.00 -19.47 -6.33
C PRO A 174 -19.99 -18.68 -5.01
N VAL A 175 -18.95 -17.89 -4.80
CA VAL A 175 -18.81 -17.07 -3.58
C VAL A 175 -19.61 -15.80 -3.70
N SER A 176 -20.34 -15.47 -2.66
CA SER A 176 -21.04 -14.20 -2.56
C SER A 176 -20.16 -13.15 -1.89
N ALA A 177 -20.14 -11.92 -2.44
CA ALA A 177 -19.49 -10.78 -1.82
C ALA A 177 -20.05 -10.46 -0.42
N SER A 178 -21.30 -10.86 -0.12
CA SER A 178 -21.95 -10.71 1.20
C SER A 178 -21.30 -11.57 2.28
N ASP A 179 -20.70 -12.69 1.92
CA ASP A 179 -20.14 -13.66 2.87
C ASP A 179 -18.84 -13.18 3.52
N TYR A 180 -18.23 -12.10 2.98
CA TYR A 180 -16.90 -11.59 3.37
C TYR A 180 -16.87 -10.09 3.67
N THR A 181 -18.02 -9.45 3.92
CA THR A 181 -18.08 -8.01 4.23
C THR A 181 -17.63 -7.66 5.65
N GLU A 182 -17.55 -8.62 6.55
CA GLU A 182 -17.04 -8.40 7.90
C GLU A 182 -15.52 -8.57 7.96
N THR A 183 -14.80 -7.50 7.63
CA THR A 183 -13.41 -7.40 8.04
C THR A 183 -13.42 -6.93 9.49
N THR A 184 -13.18 -7.82 10.40
CA THR A 184 -12.85 -7.45 11.79
C THR A 184 -11.65 -6.51 11.73
N LEU A 185 -11.80 -5.32 12.27
CA LEU A 185 -10.68 -4.45 12.59
C LEU A 185 -9.64 -5.28 13.34
N PRO A 186 -8.33 -5.10 13.11
CA PRO A 186 -7.35 -5.72 14.00
C PRO A 186 -7.73 -5.31 15.43
N PRO A 187 -7.92 -6.26 16.34
CA PRO A 187 -8.52 -6.01 17.65
C PRO A 187 -7.74 -5.05 18.55
N ASP A 188 -6.51 -4.69 18.21
CA ASP A 188 -5.59 -3.96 19.08
C ASP A 188 -4.84 -2.81 18.38
N LEU A 189 -5.55 -1.83 17.80
CA LEU A 189 -4.89 -0.56 17.50
C LEU A 189 -4.63 0.17 18.82
N PRO A 190 -3.37 0.60 19.09
CA PRO A 190 -3.06 1.35 20.30
C PRO A 190 -3.84 2.67 20.33
N ASP A 191 -4.45 3.01 21.46
CA ASP A 191 -5.30 4.19 21.64
C ASP A 191 -4.51 5.42 22.12
N PHE A 192 -4.88 6.61 21.66
CA PHE A 192 -4.34 7.87 22.17
C PHE A 192 -4.74 8.15 23.61
N ALA A 193 -5.79 7.50 24.15
CA ALA A 193 -6.17 7.57 25.56
C ALA A 193 -5.05 7.09 26.50
N ASP A 194 -4.16 6.21 26.03
CA ASP A 194 -3.02 5.72 26.80
C ASP A 194 -1.83 6.71 26.82
N VAL A 195 -1.84 7.74 26.00
CA VAL A 195 -0.77 8.75 25.92
C VAL A 195 -1.04 9.85 26.91
N LYS A 196 -0.24 9.91 27.97
CA LYS A 196 -0.31 10.98 28.97
C LYS A 196 0.47 12.20 28.52
N GLY A 197 -0.03 13.39 28.81
CA GLY A 197 0.56 14.66 28.38
C GLY A 197 0.65 14.79 26.84
N GLN A 198 1.72 15.43 26.35
CA GLN A 198 2.06 15.57 24.93
C GLN A 198 0.96 16.24 24.07
N GLN A 199 0.24 17.23 24.62
CA GLN A 199 -0.93 17.85 23.97
C GLN A 199 -0.57 18.48 22.61
N GLU A 200 0.56 19.18 22.52
CA GLU A 200 1.03 19.81 21.28
C GLU A 200 1.33 18.75 20.20
N ALA A 201 1.98 17.65 20.58
CA ALA A 201 2.26 16.57 19.65
C ALA A 201 0.97 15.86 19.18
N LYS A 202 0.02 15.61 20.09
CA LYS A 202 -1.29 15.05 19.75
C LYS A 202 -2.05 15.94 18.77
N ARG A 203 -2.11 17.27 19.02
CA ARG A 203 -2.76 18.24 18.14
C ARG A 203 -2.10 18.27 16.76
N ALA A 204 -0.78 18.30 16.70
CA ALA A 204 -0.06 18.25 15.42
C ALA A 204 -0.32 16.96 14.64
N LEU A 205 -0.40 15.80 15.32
CA LEU A 205 -0.74 14.52 14.68
C LEU A 205 -2.20 14.46 14.23
N GLU A 206 -3.13 15.07 14.95
CA GLU A 206 -4.53 15.24 14.51
C GLU A 206 -4.61 16.05 13.22
N VAL A 207 -3.92 17.22 13.16
CA VAL A 207 -3.83 18.04 11.96
C VAL A 207 -3.21 17.25 10.79
N ALA A 208 -2.12 16.52 11.07
CA ALA A 208 -1.44 15.71 10.09
C ALA A 208 -2.35 14.59 9.53
N ALA A 209 -3.07 13.88 10.39
CA ALA A 209 -4.01 12.83 10.00
C ALA A 209 -5.18 13.40 9.17
N ALA A 210 -5.73 14.54 9.57
CA ALA A 210 -6.83 15.19 8.86
C ALA A 210 -6.44 15.62 7.45
N GLY A 211 -5.24 16.21 7.27
CA GLY A 211 -4.78 16.74 6.00
C GLY A 211 -3.95 15.78 5.16
N GLY A 212 -3.49 14.66 5.73
CA GLY A 212 -2.51 13.76 5.11
C GLY A 212 -1.10 14.35 5.07
N HIS A 213 -0.74 15.22 6.02
CA HIS A 213 0.53 15.94 6.06
C HIS A 213 1.69 15.07 6.57
N ASN A 214 2.85 15.23 5.97
CA ASN A 214 4.08 14.57 6.42
C ASN A 214 4.63 15.24 7.68
N VAL A 215 5.11 14.42 8.64
CA VAL A 215 5.50 14.87 9.98
C VAL A 215 6.94 14.52 10.32
N MET A 216 7.65 15.47 10.94
CA MET A 216 8.94 15.25 11.62
C MET A 216 8.74 15.43 13.13
N MET A 217 9.09 14.41 13.89
CA MET A 217 9.14 14.44 15.35
C MET A 217 10.59 14.48 15.84
N ILE A 218 10.96 15.52 16.59
CA ILE A 218 12.30 15.66 17.16
C ILE A 218 12.19 15.69 18.69
N GLY A 219 13.01 14.92 19.37
CA GLY A 219 12.99 14.90 20.82
C GLY A 219 14.01 13.92 21.41
N PRO A 220 14.27 14.01 22.72
CA PRO A 220 15.24 13.13 23.37
C PRO A 220 14.81 11.66 23.35
N PRO A 221 15.72 10.71 23.61
CA PRO A 221 15.38 9.32 23.82
C PRO A 221 14.35 9.17 24.95
N GLY A 222 13.35 8.29 24.74
CA GLY A 222 12.31 8.05 25.74
C GLY A 222 11.19 9.10 25.78
N SER A 223 11.17 10.10 24.87
CA SER A 223 10.09 11.11 24.84
C SER A 223 8.77 10.60 24.25
N GLY A 224 8.68 9.34 23.80
CA GLY A 224 7.43 8.77 23.30
C GLY A 224 7.17 8.90 21.80
N LYS A 225 8.12 9.37 20.98
CA LYS A 225 7.97 9.55 19.51
C LYS A 225 7.43 8.30 18.80
N SER A 226 8.07 7.16 19.00
CA SER A 226 7.65 5.88 18.37
C SER A 226 6.31 5.38 18.93
N MET A 227 5.99 5.69 20.19
CA MET A 227 4.70 5.41 20.82
C MET A 227 3.57 6.23 20.17
N LEU A 228 3.78 7.51 19.94
CA LEU A 228 2.86 8.40 19.23
C LEU A 228 2.65 7.94 17.78
N ALA A 229 3.74 7.64 17.06
CA ALA A 229 3.67 7.20 15.67
C ALA A 229 2.82 5.93 15.49
N LYS A 230 2.99 4.93 16.36
CA LYS A 230 2.23 3.67 16.32
C LYS A 230 0.73 3.84 16.55
N ARG A 231 0.31 4.98 17.13
CA ARG A 231 -1.10 5.31 17.38
C ARG A 231 -1.76 6.09 16.25
N ILE A 232 -0.99 6.65 15.31
CA ILE A 232 -1.53 7.42 14.18
C ILE A 232 -2.62 6.64 13.41
N PRO A 233 -2.47 5.33 13.13
CA PRO A 233 -3.51 4.58 12.42
C PRO A 233 -4.90 4.65 13.07
N SER A 234 -4.97 4.79 14.41
CA SER A 234 -6.24 4.86 15.14
C SER A 234 -6.99 6.20 15.02
N ILE A 235 -6.32 7.23 14.49
CA ILE A 235 -6.91 8.56 14.26
C ILE A 235 -6.98 8.95 12.78
N LEU A 236 -6.45 8.10 11.88
CA LEU A 236 -6.57 8.34 10.43
C LEU A 236 -8.03 8.28 9.98
N PRO A 237 -8.40 9.02 8.94
CA PRO A 237 -9.74 8.95 8.38
C PRO A 237 -10.02 7.57 7.80
N ASP A 238 -11.29 7.17 7.85
CA ASP A 238 -11.73 5.91 7.26
C ASP A 238 -11.34 5.82 5.77
N MET A 239 -11.09 4.61 5.29
CA MET A 239 -10.78 4.39 3.87
C MET A 239 -12.06 4.37 3.04
N THR A 240 -12.04 4.99 1.87
CA THR A 240 -13.07 4.74 0.86
C THR A 240 -12.95 3.32 0.32
N PHE A 241 -14.00 2.83 -0.35
CA PHE A 241 -13.95 1.51 -0.98
C PHE A 241 -12.83 1.42 -2.03
N GLU A 242 -12.63 2.48 -2.80
CA GLU A 242 -11.59 2.58 -3.82
C GLU A 242 -10.18 2.54 -3.21
N GLU A 243 -9.95 3.31 -2.13
CA GLU A 243 -8.68 3.28 -1.39
C GLU A 243 -8.40 1.88 -0.80
N ALA A 244 -9.41 1.25 -0.22
CA ALA A 244 -9.30 -0.10 0.34
C ALA A 244 -9.00 -1.14 -0.75
N LEU A 245 -9.65 -1.04 -1.91
CA LEU A 245 -9.46 -1.91 -3.05
C LEU A 245 -8.04 -1.77 -3.64
N GLU A 246 -7.57 -0.53 -3.81
CA GLU A 246 -6.22 -0.26 -4.34
C GLU A 246 -5.13 -0.77 -3.38
N THR A 247 -5.30 -0.52 -2.08
CA THR A 247 -4.38 -1.04 -1.06
C THR A 247 -4.38 -2.57 -1.06
N THR A 248 -5.56 -3.21 -1.12
CA THR A 248 -5.65 -4.67 -1.13
C THR A 248 -5.00 -5.28 -2.37
N LYS A 249 -5.11 -4.66 -3.54
CA LYS A 249 -4.39 -5.10 -4.76
C LYS A 249 -2.87 -5.14 -4.55
N ILE A 250 -2.30 -4.11 -3.93
CA ILE A 250 -0.85 -4.06 -3.66
C ILE A 250 -0.44 -5.22 -2.76
N TYR A 251 -1.20 -5.49 -1.69
CA TYR A 251 -0.93 -6.58 -0.77
C TYR A 251 -1.13 -7.96 -1.40
N SER A 252 -2.14 -8.10 -2.27
CA SER A 252 -2.39 -9.32 -3.05
C SER A 252 -1.20 -9.64 -3.97
N VAL A 253 -0.72 -8.65 -4.74
CA VAL A 253 0.44 -8.78 -5.64
C VAL A 253 1.74 -9.05 -4.86
N ALA A 254 1.92 -8.39 -3.72
CA ALA A 254 3.09 -8.61 -2.86
C ALA A 254 3.09 -10.00 -2.18
N GLY A 255 1.95 -10.70 -2.18
CA GLY A 255 1.76 -11.92 -1.39
C GLY A 255 1.74 -11.68 0.11
N ALA A 256 1.39 -10.46 0.52
CA ALA A 256 1.35 -9.99 1.91
C ALA A 256 -0.08 -9.86 2.45
N LEU A 257 -1.09 -10.24 1.68
CA LEU A 257 -2.49 -10.22 2.12
C LEU A 257 -2.70 -11.31 3.17
N PRO A 258 -3.18 -11.00 4.39
CA PRO A 258 -3.45 -12.01 5.39
C PRO A 258 -4.53 -12.99 4.91
N LYS A 259 -4.41 -14.26 5.29
CA LYS A 259 -5.43 -15.28 5.00
C LYS A 259 -6.77 -14.84 5.60
N ASN A 260 -7.85 -15.05 4.88
CA ASN A 260 -9.22 -14.69 5.27
C ASN A 260 -9.53 -13.18 5.30
N VAL A 261 -8.62 -12.32 4.83
CA VAL A 261 -8.92 -10.90 4.62
C VAL A 261 -9.36 -10.69 3.19
N SER A 262 -10.59 -10.22 3.02
CA SER A 262 -11.15 -9.89 1.71
C SER A 262 -10.73 -8.50 1.23
N LEU A 263 -10.75 -7.53 2.14
CA LEU A 263 -10.44 -6.14 1.85
C LEU A 263 -9.72 -5.50 3.05
N ILE A 264 -8.60 -4.83 2.80
CA ILE A 264 -7.89 -4.04 3.81
C ILE A 264 -8.65 -2.75 4.04
N LYS A 265 -9.32 -2.61 5.18
CA LYS A 265 -10.11 -1.43 5.56
C LYS A 265 -9.38 -0.50 6.54
N VAL A 266 -8.31 -0.99 7.16
CA VAL A 266 -7.47 -0.20 8.07
C VAL A 266 -6.26 0.29 7.30
N ARG A 267 -5.97 1.59 7.44
CA ARG A 267 -4.80 2.20 6.77
C ARG A 267 -3.51 1.54 7.23
N PRO A 268 -2.67 1.05 6.32
CA PRO A 268 -1.43 0.36 6.65
C PRO A 268 -0.48 1.24 7.47
N PHE A 269 0.23 0.61 8.41
CA PHE A 269 1.34 1.21 9.12
C PHE A 269 2.60 0.39 8.87
N ARG A 270 3.57 0.98 8.16
CA ARG A 270 4.85 0.33 7.84
C ARG A 270 5.98 1.06 8.54
N ALA A 271 6.78 0.31 9.27
CA ALA A 271 7.90 0.83 10.05
C ALA A 271 9.18 0.03 9.76
N PRO A 272 9.79 0.21 8.58
CA PRO A 272 11.02 -0.50 8.24
C PRO A 272 12.15 -0.07 9.16
N HIS A 273 13.00 -1.02 9.55
CA HIS A 273 14.21 -0.73 10.31
C HIS A 273 15.20 0.09 9.46
N HIS A 274 16.01 0.95 10.07
CA HIS A 274 16.96 1.82 9.35
C HIS A 274 18.02 1.04 8.52
N THR A 275 18.23 -0.26 8.78
CA THR A 275 19.10 -1.13 7.98
C THR A 275 18.45 -1.68 6.72
N VAL A 276 17.20 -1.32 6.44
CA VAL A 276 16.49 -1.78 5.24
C VAL A 276 17.26 -1.40 3.98
N SER A 277 17.35 -2.34 3.03
CA SER A 277 18.01 -2.05 1.75
C SER A 277 17.18 -1.09 0.90
N PRO A 278 17.81 -0.31 0.00
CA PRO A 278 17.10 0.50 -0.99
C PRO A 278 16.02 -0.27 -1.74
N ALA A 279 16.31 -1.50 -2.16
CA ALA A 279 15.35 -2.37 -2.84
C ALA A 279 14.20 -2.85 -1.91
N GLY A 280 14.46 -3.01 -0.61
CA GLY A 280 13.41 -3.30 0.38
C GLY A 280 12.43 -2.13 0.54
N LEU A 281 12.92 -0.89 0.46
CA LEU A 281 12.08 0.30 0.51
C LEU A 281 11.27 0.51 -0.78
N SER A 282 11.94 0.58 -1.93
CA SER A 282 11.29 0.90 -3.20
C SER A 282 10.62 -0.29 -3.87
N GLY A 283 10.98 -1.48 -3.48
CA GLY A 283 10.64 -2.68 -4.22
C GLY A 283 11.72 -3.05 -5.24
N GLY A 284 11.62 -4.24 -5.78
CA GLY A 284 12.60 -4.77 -6.72
C GLY A 284 12.73 -6.29 -6.63
N GLY A 285 13.89 -6.79 -6.99
CA GLY A 285 14.17 -8.23 -7.09
C GLY A 285 14.22 -8.70 -8.54
N THR A 286 14.44 -10.00 -8.74
CA THR A 286 14.44 -10.64 -10.07
C THR A 286 13.07 -10.54 -10.72
N VAL A 287 12.03 -10.81 -9.92
CA VAL A 287 10.64 -10.48 -10.21
C VAL A 287 10.29 -9.26 -9.34
N PRO A 288 10.08 -8.08 -9.93
CA PRO A 288 9.81 -6.87 -9.15
C PRO A 288 8.57 -7.00 -8.30
N ARG A 289 8.73 -6.78 -6.98
CA ARG A 289 7.64 -6.77 -6.01
C ARG A 289 7.54 -5.39 -5.35
N PRO A 290 6.34 -5.00 -4.88
CA PRO A 290 6.18 -3.79 -4.09
C PRO A 290 7.07 -3.80 -2.85
N GLY A 291 7.73 -2.65 -2.56
CA GLY A 291 8.52 -2.45 -1.34
C GLY A 291 7.70 -1.83 -0.21
N GLU A 292 8.38 -1.51 0.91
CA GLU A 292 7.75 -0.94 2.11
C GLU A 292 6.98 0.37 1.83
N ILE A 293 7.47 1.21 0.90
CA ILE A 293 6.80 2.45 0.53
C ILE A 293 5.45 2.15 -0.15
N SER A 294 5.40 1.18 -1.08
CA SER A 294 4.15 0.79 -1.73
C SER A 294 3.21 0.03 -0.78
N LEU A 295 3.75 -0.78 0.14
CA LEU A 295 2.97 -1.44 1.18
C LEU A 295 2.37 -0.45 2.20
N ALA A 296 2.93 0.77 2.32
CA ALA A 296 2.37 1.85 3.12
C ALA A 296 1.30 2.67 2.37
N HIS A 297 0.95 2.31 1.14
CA HIS A 297 -0.02 3.03 0.32
C HIS A 297 -1.34 3.27 1.05
N ASN A 298 -1.88 4.50 0.96
CA ASN A 298 -3.04 5.00 1.69
C ASN A 298 -2.93 4.92 3.23
N GLY A 299 -1.71 4.79 3.74
CA GLY A 299 -1.40 4.65 5.16
C GLY A 299 -0.18 5.46 5.58
N VAL A 300 0.54 4.95 6.57
CA VAL A 300 1.71 5.59 7.20
C VAL A 300 2.98 4.82 6.88
N LEU A 301 3.99 5.54 6.40
CA LEU A 301 5.38 5.09 6.40
C LEU A 301 6.11 5.78 7.56
N PHE A 302 6.44 5.02 8.60
CA PHE A 302 7.16 5.51 9.76
C PHE A 302 8.65 5.18 9.69
N LEU A 303 9.49 6.22 9.77
CA LEU A 303 10.94 6.11 9.77
C LEU A 303 11.47 6.56 11.13
N ASP A 304 11.78 5.62 12.00
CA ASP A 304 12.42 5.91 13.28
C ASP A 304 13.92 6.07 13.09
N GLU A 305 14.54 6.91 13.91
CA GLU A 305 15.98 7.21 13.84
C GLU A 305 16.41 7.63 12.42
N LEU A 306 15.67 8.56 11.79
CA LEU A 306 15.87 8.97 10.40
C LEU A 306 17.32 9.21 9.99
N PRO A 307 18.22 9.86 10.79
CA PRO A 307 19.62 10.07 10.42
C PRO A 307 20.48 8.80 10.36
N GLU A 308 19.95 7.64 10.80
CA GLU A 308 20.67 6.36 10.74
C GLU A 308 20.36 5.58 9.43
N PHE A 309 19.35 6.00 8.66
CA PHE A 309 19.12 5.44 7.33
C PHE A 309 20.27 5.80 6.39
N SER A 310 20.60 4.89 5.48
CA SER A 310 21.59 5.17 4.45
C SER A 310 21.16 6.34 3.58
N ARG A 311 22.13 7.14 3.10
CA ARG A 311 21.84 8.26 2.21
C ARG A 311 21.06 7.84 0.97
N THR A 312 21.42 6.70 0.37
CA THR A 312 20.73 6.14 -0.78
C THR A 312 19.28 5.80 -0.47
N ALA A 313 18.98 5.23 0.71
CA ALA A 313 17.62 4.93 1.14
C ALA A 313 16.78 6.21 1.26
N MET A 314 17.33 7.28 1.83
CA MET A 314 16.65 8.57 1.94
C MET A 314 16.41 9.24 0.58
N GLU A 315 17.38 9.17 -0.34
CA GLU A 315 17.25 9.75 -1.69
C GLU A 315 16.16 9.05 -2.52
N ILE A 316 16.05 7.73 -2.44
CA ILE A 316 15.04 6.95 -3.17
C ILE A 316 13.62 7.33 -2.77
N MET A 317 13.38 7.78 -1.54
CA MET A 317 12.04 8.17 -1.06
C MET A 317 11.56 9.52 -1.62
N ARG A 318 12.46 10.37 -2.11
CA ARG A 318 12.12 11.75 -2.50
C ARG A 318 11.10 11.82 -3.63
N GLN A 319 11.31 11.07 -4.69
CA GLN A 319 10.41 11.06 -5.85
C GLN A 319 9.07 10.38 -5.53
N PRO A 320 9.02 9.20 -4.90
CA PRO A 320 7.77 8.55 -4.51
C PRO A 320 6.84 9.41 -3.64
N ILE A 321 7.41 10.18 -2.71
CA ILE A 321 6.62 11.06 -1.84
C ILE A 321 5.96 12.22 -2.63
N GLU A 322 6.63 12.73 -3.67
CA GLU A 322 6.07 13.78 -4.54
C GLU A 322 5.08 13.21 -5.55
N ASP A 323 5.49 12.16 -6.28
CA ASP A 323 4.74 11.64 -7.43
C ASP A 323 3.60 10.70 -7.03
N GLY A 324 3.58 10.22 -5.78
CA GLY A 324 2.61 9.21 -5.31
C GLY A 324 2.73 7.86 -5.99
N LYS A 325 3.84 7.60 -6.67
CA LYS A 325 4.14 6.34 -7.36
C LYS A 325 5.64 6.04 -7.37
N ILE A 326 5.97 4.75 -7.37
CA ILE A 326 7.33 4.24 -7.54
C ILE A 326 7.44 3.60 -8.91
N THR A 327 8.46 4.00 -9.67
CA THR A 327 8.77 3.39 -10.95
C THR A 327 10.07 2.60 -10.86
N ILE A 328 10.00 1.30 -11.14
CA ILE A 328 11.14 0.38 -11.14
C ILE A 328 11.44 0.02 -12.60
N ALA A 329 12.47 0.62 -13.18
CA ALA A 329 12.93 0.30 -14.51
C ALA A 329 13.87 -0.92 -14.49
N ARG A 330 13.63 -1.89 -15.37
CA ARG A 330 14.46 -3.07 -15.64
C ARG A 330 14.65 -3.21 -17.14
N VAL A 331 15.65 -3.99 -17.54
CA VAL A 331 15.93 -4.24 -18.97
C VAL A 331 14.70 -4.83 -19.68
N ALA A 332 13.94 -5.67 -19.00
CA ALA A 332 12.78 -6.35 -19.57
C ALA A 332 11.48 -5.54 -19.53
N ALA A 333 11.31 -4.60 -18.57
CA ALA A 333 10.09 -3.80 -18.43
C ALA A 333 10.22 -2.72 -17.36
N THR A 334 9.27 -1.78 -17.37
CA THR A 334 9.11 -0.75 -16.35
C THR A 334 7.86 -1.06 -15.53
N PHE A 335 8.00 -1.14 -14.20
CA PHE A 335 6.92 -1.40 -13.27
C PHE A 335 6.59 -0.14 -12.50
N SER A 336 5.31 0.16 -12.33
CA SER A 336 4.84 1.29 -11.52
C SER A 336 3.94 0.78 -10.39
N TYR A 337 4.26 1.19 -9.17
CA TYR A 337 3.46 0.86 -7.97
C TYR A 337 2.96 2.16 -7.33
N PRO A 338 1.68 2.26 -6.98
CA PRO A 338 1.18 3.42 -6.25
C PRO A 338 1.77 3.48 -4.84
N CYS A 339 2.01 4.69 -4.34
CA CYS A 339 2.59 4.93 -3.02
C CYS A 339 2.16 6.25 -2.40
N SER A 340 0.86 6.49 -2.39
CA SER A 340 0.27 7.63 -1.69
C SER A 340 0.39 7.43 -0.17
N VAL A 341 1.48 7.89 0.43
CA VAL A 341 1.79 7.66 1.85
C VAL A 341 1.79 8.95 2.66
N MET A 342 1.46 8.85 3.94
CA MET A 342 1.78 9.85 4.96
C MET A 342 3.14 9.47 5.55
N LEU A 343 4.16 10.29 5.30
CA LEU A 343 5.50 10.07 5.84
C LEU A 343 5.58 10.64 7.26
N VAL A 344 5.91 9.78 8.21
CA VAL A 344 6.17 10.16 9.60
C VAL A 344 7.60 9.80 9.94
N CYS A 345 8.39 10.81 10.32
CA CYS A 345 9.79 10.63 10.69
C CYS A 345 10.00 10.94 12.15
N ALA A 346 10.88 10.20 12.81
CA ALA A 346 11.32 10.50 14.17
C ALA A 346 12.85 10.53 14.23
N MET A 347 13.38 11.46 15.01
CA MET A 347 14.81 11.56 15.25
C MET A 347 15.14 12.18 16.59
N ASN A 348 16.36 11.96 17.05
CA ASN A 348 16.93 12.69 18.18
C ASN A 348 17.57 13.99 17.68
N PRO A 349 17.74 15.01 18.54
CA PRO A 349 18.36 16.27 18.14
C PRO A 349 19.89 16.19 17.97
N CYS A 350 20.52 15.11 18.44
CA CYS A 350 21.95 14.84 18.30
C CYS A 350 22.24 13.36 18.64
N PRO A 351 23.48 12.86 18.45
CA PRO A 351 23.83 11.49 18.78
C PRO A 351 23.57 11.07 20.24
N CYS A 352 23.81 11.95 21.23
CA CYS A 352 23.47 11.66 22.62
C CYS A 352 22.00 11.92 22.98
N GLY A 353 21.24 12.62 22.10
CA GLY A 353 19.83 12.91 22.26
C GLY A 353 19.48 14.12 23.12
N PHE A 354 20.46 14.85 23.69
CA PHE A 354 20.20 15.91 24.67
C PHE A 354 20.59 17.34 24.21
N TYR A 355 20.81 17.56 22.93
CA TYR A 355 21.04 18.89 22.38
C TYR A 355 19.76 19.74 22.51
N GLY A 356 19.88 20.89 23.17
CA GLY A 356 18.74 21.78 23.48
C GLY A 356 17.82 21.28 24.62
N HIS A 357 18.18 20.23 25.34
CA HIS A 357 17.37 19.72 26.46
C HIS A 357 17.39 20.67 27.66
N PRO A 358 16.23 20.98 28.30
CA PRO A 358 16.15 21.99 29.36
C PRO A 358 16.94 21.62 30.63
N THR A 359 17.00 20.34 30.99
CA THR A 359 17.58 19.87 32.27
C THR A 359 18.85 19.02 32.11
N ARG A 360 19.09 18.41 30.94
CA ARG A 360 20.26 17.55 30.70
C ARG A 360 21.21 18.18 29.70
N LYS A 361 22.51 18.24 30.04
CA LYS A 361 23.51 18.74 29.12
C LYS A 361 23.85 17.76 28.01
N CYS A 362 23.98 18.28 26.80
CA CYS A 362 24.47 17.50 25.65
C CYS A 362 25.96 17.14 25.90
N THR A 363 26.32 15.89 25.72
CA THR A 363 27.67 15.34 25.87
C THR A 363 28.43 15.18 24.55
N CYS A 364 27.82 15.59 23.44
CA CYS A 364 28.44 15.48 22.11
C CYS A 364 29.62 16.46 21.97
N PRO A 365 30.69 16.08 21.26
CA PRO A 365 31.76 16.99 20.88
C PRO A 365 31.22 18.16 20.05
N PRO A 366 31.90 19.36 20.09
CA PRO A 366 31.52 20.49 19.26
C PRO A 366 31.37 20.12 17.78
N GLY A 367 30.30 20.62 17.15
CA GLY A 367 29.96 20.30 15.75
C GLY A 367 29.37 18.92 15.48
N ALA A 368 29.30 18.01 16.46
CA ALA A 368 28.67 16.70 16.26
C ALA A 368 27.16 16.78 16.09
N PRO A 369 26.40 17.64 16.81
CA PRO A 369 24.97 17.82 16.55
C PRO A 369 24.69 18.27 15.12
N GLN A 370 25.41 19.28 14.61
CA GLN A 370 25.23 19.79 13.24
C GLN A 370 25.53 18.72 12.19
N ARG A 371 26.62 17.96 12.37
CA ARG A 371 26.96 16.84 11.48
C ARG A 371 25.91 15.73 11.51
N TYR A 372 25.26 15.49 12.63
CA TYR A 372 24.18 14.52 12.76
C TYR A 372 22.91 14.99 12.05
N LEU A 373 22.51 16.25 12.28
CA LEU A 373 21.34 16.86 11.63
C LEU A 373 21.53 16.96 10.11
N SER A 374 22.73 17.26 9.62
CA SER A 374 23.03 17.37 8.19
C SER A 374 23.00 16.02 7.44
N ARG A 375 22.89 14.88 8.12
CA ARG A 375 22.61 13.60 7.47
C ARG A 375 21.23 13.58 6.80
N VAL A 376 20.26 14.31 7.36
CA VAL A 376 18.95 14.50 6.75
C VAL A 376 19.06 15.59 5.68
N SER A 377 18.84 15.24 4.42
CA SER A 377 19.00 16.19 3.32
C SER A 377 17.92 17.28 3.34
N GLY A 378 18.29 18.52 3.00
CA GLY A 378 17.35 19.64 2.86
C GLY A 378 16.14 19.30 1.97
N PRO A 379 16.34 18.68 0.78
CA PRO A 379 15.23 18.26 -0.06
C PRO A 379 14.26 17.27 0.59
N LEU A 380 14.68 16.41 1.52
CA LEU A 380 13.75 15.55 2.27
C LEU A 380 12.99 16.35 3.34
N LEU A 381 13.68 17.26 4.04
CA LEU A 381 13.06 18.20 4.99
C LEU A 381 12.00 19.07 4.31
N ASP A 382 12.27 19.52 3.10
CA ASP A 382 11.29 20.25 2.28
C ASP A 382 10.03 19.44 1.93
N ARG A 383 10.00 18.14 2.16
CA ARG A 383 8.82 17.30 1.94
C ARG A 383 8.02 17.03 3.20
N LEU A 384 8.55 17.38 4.35
CA LEU A 384 7.85 17.31 5.62
C LEU A 384 7.09 18.63 5.85
N ASP A 385 5.82 18.56 6.19
CA ASP A 385 4.93 19.71 6.29
C ASP A 385 4.89 20.26 7.73
N ILE A 386 4.91 19.35 8.69
CA ILE A 386 4.77 19.62 10.12
C ILE A 386 6.04 19.15 10.84
N HIS A 387 6.67 20.05 11.56
CA HIS A 387 7.82 19.76 12.41
C HIS A 387 7.45 20.02 13.87
N ILE A 388 7.57 19.01 14.72
CA ILE A 388 7.22 19.11 16.15
C ILE A 388 8.36 18.65 17.05
N GLU A 389 8.53 19.37 18.15
CA GLU A 389 9.35 18.92 19.25
C GLU A 389 8.50 18.07 20.20
N VAL A 390 9.03 16.90 20.56
CA VAL A 390 8.38 15.99 21.51
C VAL A 390 9.20 16.01 22.80
N PRO A 391 8.85 16.85 23.77
CA PRO A 391 9.58 16.96 25.02
C PRO A 391 9.41 15.69 25.87
N PRO A 392 10.28 15.47 26.88
CA PRO A 392 10.02 14.44 27.89
C PRO A 392 8.71 14.74 28.62
N VAL A 393 7.98 13.72 28.99
CA VAL A 393 6.76 13.87 29.81
C VAL A 393 7.15 14.11 31.27
N ASP A 394 6.54 15.07 31.91
CA ASP A 394 6.78 15.35 33.32
C ASP A 394 6.20 14.27 34.24
N PHE A 395 6.81 14.07 35.41
CA PHE A 395 6.38 13.04 36.36
C PHE A 395 4.93 13.24 36.80
N ASP A 396 4.51 14.46 37.01
CA ASP A 396 3.13 14.78 37.43
C ASP A 396 2.11 14.39 36.35
N GLU A 397 2.41 14.62 35.07
CA GLU A 397 1.58 14.18 33.96
C GLU A 397 1.49 12.64 33.89
N LEU A 398 2.62 11.92 34.13
CA LEU A 398 2.65 10.46 34.13
C LEU A 398 1.85 9.85 35.28
N SER A 399 1.83 10.52 36.45
CA SER A 399 1.17 10.04 37.66
C SER A 399 -0.35 10.28 37.66
N THR A 400 -0.86 11.13 36.76
CA THR A 400 -2.28 11.44 36.65
C THR A 400 -3.09 10.18 36.30
N SER A 401 -4.16 9.93 37.06
CA SER A 401 -5.09 8.80 36.82
C SER A 401 -6.10 9.07 35.71
N GLU A 402 -6.21 10.31 35.26
CA GLU A 402 -7.13 10.69 34.18
C GLU A 402 -6.70 10.08 32.83
N LYS A 403 -7.65 9.47 32.15
CA LYS A 403 -7.46 9.02 30.79
C LYS A 403 -7.41 10.21 29.85
N ALA A 404 -6.46 10.19 28.91
CA ALA A 404 -6.44 11.18 27.85
C ALA A 404 -7.60 10.99 26.87
N GLU A 405 -7.76 11.89 25.91
CA GLU A 405 -8.79 11.82 24.89
C GLU A 405 -8.65 10.53 24.05
N PRO A 406 -9.76 9.75 23.88
CA PRO A 406 -9.71 8.51 23.12
C PRO A 406 -9.56 8.76 21.61
N SER A 407 -8.87 7.86 20.94
CA SER A 407 -8.65 7.91 19.48
C SER A 407 -9.95 8.09 18.69
N ALA A 408 -11.04 7.46 19.11
CA ALA A 408 -12.33 7.56 18.43
C ALA A 408 -12.88 9.00 18.37
N ALA A 409 -12.65 9.81 19.42
CA ALA A 409 -13.07 11.21 19.43
C ALA A 409 -12.24 12.05 18.46
N ILE A 410 -10.93 11.83 18.42
CA ILE A 410 -10.01 12.48 17.47
C ILE A 410 -10.37 12.06 16.04
N GLN A 411 -10.56 10.77 15.78
CA GLN A 411 -10.93 10.24 14.46
C GLN A 411 -12.24 10.85 13.94
N ALA A 412 -13.23 11.03 14.81
CA ALA A 412 -14.49 11.65 14.41
C ALA A 412 -14.32 13.10 13.93
N ARG A 413 -13.38 13.89 14.53
CA ARG A 413 -13.05 15.24 14.02
C ARG A 413 -12.29 15.16 12.71
N VAL A 414 -11.33 14.23 12.61
CA VAL A 414 -10.54 13.98 11.40
C VAL A 414 -11.44 13.57 10.23
N ASN A 415 -12.41 12.68 10.44
CA ASN A 415 -13.37 12.27 9.42
C ASN A 415 -14.20 13.46 8.91
N ARG A 416 -14.74 14.30 9.80
CA ARG A 416 -15.48 15.52 9.42
C ARG A 416 -14.63 16.49 8.60
N ALA A 417 -13.36 16.69 8.98
CA ALA A 417 -12.45 17.52 8.22
C ALA A 417 -12.17 16.91 6.83
N ARG A 418 -11.99 15.59 6.74
CA ARG A 418 -11.78 14.87 5.48
C ARG A 418 -13.00 14.95 4.56
N GLU A 419 -14.21 14.84 5.07
CA GLU A 419 -15.45 15.00 4.30
C GLU A 419 -15.53 16.38 3.64
N ARG A 420 -15.15 17.45 4.36
CA ARG A 420 -15.07 18.81 3.80
C ARG A 420 -14.04 18.90 2.67
N GLN A 421 -12.88 18.28 2.83
CA GLN A 421 -11.84 18.23 1.82
C GLN A 421 -12.33 17.49 0.56
N LEU A 422 -12.94 16.31 0.74
CA LEU A 422 -13.49 15.53 -0.38
C LEU A 422 -14.59 16.28 -1.14
N ALA A 423 -15.47 16.99 -0.42
CA ALA A 423 -16.50 17.82 -1.05
C ALA A 423 -15.87 18.96 -1.86
N ARG A 424 -14.87 19.66 -1.32
CA ARG A 424 -14.16 20.79 -1.97
C ARG A 424 -13.35 20.33 -3.17
N LEU A 425 -12.67 19.19 -3.08
CA LEU A 425 -11.76 18.66 -4.09
C LEU A 425 -12.44 17.71 -5.09
N LYS A 426 -13.77 17.65 -5.07
CA LYS A 426 -14.53 16.78 -5.97
C LYS A 426 -14.20 17.06 -7.43
N GLY A 427 -13.87 16.00 -8.18
CA GLY A 427 -13.52 16.09 -9.60
C GLY A 427 -12.03 16.37 -9.91
N THR A 428 -11.20 16.64 -8.89
CA THR A 428 -9.75 16.86 -9.08
C THR A 428 -8.92 15.59 -9.01
N GLY A 429 -9.47 14.48 -8.50
CA GLY A 429 -8.75 13.26 -8.22
C GLY A 429 -7.89 13.31 -6.94
N ILE A 430 -7.95 14.42 -6.19
CA ILE A 430 -7.20 14.63 -4.94
C ILE A 430 -8.13 14.42 -3.74
N THR A 431 -7.64 13.73 -2.70
CA THR A 431 -8.44 13.33 -1.54
C THR A 431 -8.10 14.08 -0.25
N CYS A 432 -7.04 14.89 -0.24
CA CYS A 432 -6.63 15.61 0.97
C CYS A 432 -5.83 16.89 0.66
N ASN A 433 -5.80 17.81 1.63
CA ASN A 433 -5.15 19.12 1.46
C ASN A 433 -3.65 19.04 1.20
N ALA A 434 -2.93 18.09 1.80
CA ALA A 434 -1.48 17.96 1.61
C ALA A 434 -1.09 17.70 0.14
N LYS A 435 -2.00 17.13 -0.66
CA LYS A 435 -1.77 16.77 -2.05
C LYS A 435 -2.21 17.84 -3.06
N MET A 436 -2.77 18.95 -2.61
CA MET A 436 -3.09 20.07 -3.50
C MET A 436 -1.84 20.61 -4.17
N ASP A 437 -1.92 20.84 -5.47
CA ASP A 437 -0.90 21.57 -6.22
C ASP A 437 -0.96 23.09 -5.94
N ALA A 438 -0.09 23.86 -6.56
CA ALA A 438 -0.03 25.31 -6.36
C ALA A 438 -1.30 26.03 -6.86
N ALA A 439 -2.00 25.50 -7.87
CA ALA A 439 -3.24 26.11 -8.40
C ALA A 439 -4.38 25.93 -7.40
N LEU A 440 -4.62 24.71 -6.96
CA LEU A 440 -5.64 24.38 -5.95
C LEU A 440 -5.34 25.03 -4.58
N THR A 441 -4.05 25.15 -4.22
CA THR A 441 -3.66 25.86 -2.97
C THR A 441 -4.05 27.32 -3.03
N ARG A 442 -3.84 28.01 -4.16
CA ARG A 442 -4.26 29.41 -4.34
C ARG A 442 -5.78 29.56 -4.34
N GLU A 443 -6.49 28.61 -4.93
CA GLU A 443 -7.95 28.63 -4.99
C GLU A 443 -8.61 28.41 -3.63
N PHE A 444 -8.19 27.37 -2.89
CA PHE A 444 -8.88 26.90 -1.70
C PHE A 444 -8.25 27.30 -0.37
N CYS A 445 -7.01 27.81 -0.36
CA CYS A 445 -6.29 28.18 0.87
C CYS A 445 -6.10 29.70 1.00
N THR A 446 -6.91 30.53 0.33
CA THR A 446 -6.81 31.98 0.42
C THR A 446 -7.06 32.44 1.85
N PRO A 447 -6.06 33.10 2.53
CA PRO A 447 -6.24 33.61 3.87
C PRO A 447 -6.99 34.93 3.90
N THR A 448 -7.61 35.26 5.04
CA THR A 448 -8.15 36.60 5.29
C THR A 448 -7.04 37.68 5.20
N PRO A 449 -7.35 38.96 4.94
CA PRO A 449 -6.33 40.02 4.87
C PRO A 449 -5.45 40.10 6.12
N ALA A 450 -6.02 39.89 7.31
CA ALA A 450 -5.28 39.88 8.57
C ALA A 450 -4.32 38.68 8.67
N ALA A 451 -4.79 37.48 8.28
CA ALA A 451 -3.98 36.26 8.21
C ALA A 451 -2.87 36.37 7.15
N ALA A 452 -3.15 36.98 6.01
CA ALA A 452 -2.14 37.24 4.96
C ALA A 452 -1.03 38.18 5.46
N THR A 453 -1.37 39.19 6.25
CA THR A 453 -0.39 40.10 6.86
C THR A 453 0.50 39.34 7.88
N LEU A 454 -0.09 38.49 8.71
CA LEU A 454 0.66 37.65 9.64
C LEU A 454 1.64 36.73 8.91
N LEU A 455 1.16 36.07 7.84
CA LEU A 455 1.96 35.14 7.03
C LEU A 455 3.12 35.86 6.33
N LYS A 456 2.89 37.09 5.80
CA LYS A 456 3.93 37.91 5.20
C LYS A 456 5.01 38.27 6.22
N ASN A 457 4.62 38.71 7.41
CA ASN A 457 5.56 39.04 8.47
C ASN A 457 6.39 37.82 8.91
N ALA A 458 5.78 36.67 9.01
CA ALA A 458 6.47 35.40 9.33
C ALA A 458 7.42 34.98 8.20
N PHE A 459 7.01 35.13 6.94
CA PHE A 459 7.84 34.83 5.77
C PHE A 459 9.14 35.62 5.78
N GLU A 460 9.05 36.94 6.02
CA GLU A 460 10.19 37.83 6.08
C GLU A 460 11.09 37.55 7.30
N LYS A 461 10.50 37.36 8.50
CA LYS A 461 11.26 37.14 9.75
C LYS A 461 11.93 35.77 9.84
N LEU A 462 11.30 34.72 9.29
CA LEU A 462 11.79 33.34 9.36
C LEU A 462 12.60 32.94 8.13
N GLY A 463 12.69 33.79 7.09
CA GLY A 463 13.39 33.45 5.85
C GLY A 463 12.82 32.23 5.10
N LEU A 464 11.50 32.09 5.10
CA LEU A 464 10.82 30.91 4.56
C LEU A 464 10.99 30.82 3.03
N SER A 465 11.08 29.60 2.50
CA SER A 465 11.07 29.35 1.05
C SER A 465 9.63 29.42 0.48
N ALA A 466 9.50 29.60 -0.84
CA ALA A 466 8.20 29.58 -1.51
C ALA A 466 7.46 28.24 -1.28
N ARG A 467 8.20 27.11 -1.20
CA ARG A 467 7.63 25.79 -0.87
C ARG A 467 7.08 25.76 0.55
N ALA A 468 7.78 26.37 1.53
CA ALA A 468 7.29 26.47 2.90
C ALA A 468 6.02 27.30 2.99
N TYR A 469 5.90 28.37 2.19
CA TYR A 469 4.70 29.19 2.09
C TYR A 469 3.46 28.37 1.69
N ASP A 470 3.54 27.61 0.58
CA ASP A 470 2.43 26.77 0.12
C ASP A 470 2.05 25.70 1.15
N LYS A 471 3.04 25.15 1.88
CA LYS A 471 2.80 24.17 2.95
C LYS A 471 2.07 24.76 4.13
N ILE A 472 2.50 25.94 4.59
CA ILE A 472 1.81 26.65 5.69
C ILE A 472 0.35 26.89 5.31
N LEU A 473 0.05 27.30 4.07
CA LEU A 473 -1.32 27.51 3.61
C LEU A 473 -2.15 26.21 3.62
N ARG A 474 -1.59 25.10 3.15
CA ARG A 474 -2.28 23.80 3.16
C ARG A 474 -2.54 23.29 4.58
N VAL A 475 -1.56 23.46 5.48
CA VAL A 475 -1.72 23.12 6.91
C VAL A 475 -2.76 24.02 7.55
N ALA A 476 -2.71 25.35 7.33
CA ALA A 476 -3.70 26.30 7.84
C ALA A 476 -5.11 25.99 7.34
N ARG A 477 -5.26 25.57 6.07
CA ARG A 477 -6.55 25.12 5.53
C ARG A 477 -7.05 23.88 6.27
N THR A 478 -6.14 22.93 6.60
CA THR A 478 -6.51 21.73 7.34
C THR A 478 -6.97 22.05 8.77
N ILE A 479 -6.29 22.99 9.44
CA ILE A 479 -6.70 23.47 10.77
C ILE A 479 -8.07 24.11 10.70
N ALA A 480 -8.32 24.96 9.70
CA ALA A 480 -9.64 25.57 9.48
C ALA A 480 -10.74 24.53 9.17
N ASP A 481 -10.41 23.45 8.46
CA ASP A 481 -11.35 22.33 8.20
C ASP A 481 -11.71 21.58 9.52
N LEU A 482 -10.74 21.37 10.40
CA LEU A 482 -10.98 20.78 11.73
C LEU A 482 -11.87 21.67 12.60
N ASP A 483 -11.64 22.99 12.56
CA ASP A 483 -12.42 23.97 13.31
C ASP A 483 -13.77 24.28 12.66
N GLY A 484 -14.03 23.78 11.46
CA GLY A 484 -15.27 24.00 10.74
C GLY A 484 -15.38 25.36 10.06
N ALA A 485 -14.28 26.10 9.93
CA ALA A 485 -14.26 27.40 9.34
C ALA A 485 -14.23 27.34 7.79
N GLU A 486 -14.97 28.25 7.17
CA GLU A 486 -14.98 28.37 5.71
C GLU A 486 -13.71 29.06 5.19
N GLN A 487 -13.19 30.04 5.92
CA GLN A 487 -12.02 30.82 5.56
C GLN A 487 -10.81 30.50 6.45
N VAL A 488 -9.63 30.64 5.89
CA VAL A 488 -8.37 30.53 6.65
C VAL A 488 -8.10 31.86 7.34
N ASP A 489 -8.16 31.89 8.67
CA ASP A 489 -7.99 33.10 9.47
C ASP A 489 -6.73 33.06 10.34
N VAL A 490 -6.48 34.13 11.11
CA VAL A 490 -5.27 34.35 11.90
C VAL A 490 -4.91 33.18 12.82
N PRO A 491 -5.83 32.59 13.60
CA PRO A 491 -5.48 31.45 14.46
C PRO A 491 -4.94 30.25 13.67
N HIS A 492 -5.54 29.95 12.52
CA HIS A 492 -5.15 28.81 11.68
C HIS A 492 -3.74 29.00 11.09
N VAL A 493 -3.44 30.22 10.63
CA VAL A 493 -2.12 30.57 10.10
C VAL A 493 -1.06 30.60 11.21
N ALA A 494 -1.40 31.12 12.40
CA ALA A 494 -0.50 31.15 13.53
C ALA A 494 -0.07 29.75 13.98
N GLU A 495 -1.03 28.83 14.14
CA GLU A 495 -0.77 27.41 14.46
C GLU A 495 0.09 26.76 13.35
N ALA A 496 -0.23 26.97 12.08
CA ALA A 496 0.53 26.40 10.96
C ALA A 496 1.99 26.93 10.89
N ILE A 497 2.24 28.19 11.21
CA ILE A 497 3.59 28.79 11.29
C ILE A 497 4.38 28.14 12.43
N GLN A 498 3.74 27.88 13.58
CA GLN A 498 4.38 27.26 14.73
C GLN A 498 4.99 25.90 14.36
N TYR A 499 4.33 25.12 13.51
CA TYR A 499 4.83 23.83 13.01
C TYR A 499 6.06 23.93 12.07
N ARG A 500 6.51 25.14 11.72
CA ARG A 500 7.73 25.38 10.95
C ARG A 500 8.83 26.13 11.74
N SER A 501 8.57 26.46 13.00
CA SER A 501 9.52 27.20 13.85
C SER A 501 10.82 26.42 14.12
N LEU A 502 10.77 25.10 14.10
CA LEU A 502 11.94 24.22 14.32
C LEU A 502 12.94 24.23 13.17
N ASP A 503 12.56 24.66 11.96
CA ASP A 503 13.47 24.78 10.81
C ASP A 503 14.64 25.68 11.17
N ARG A 504 14.38 26.83 11.85
CA ARG A 504 15.38 27.74 12.30
C ARG A 504 16.22 27.20 13.47
N LYS A 505 15.58 26.51 14.42
CA LYS A 505 16.24 25.96 15.61
C LYS A 505 17.31 24.92 15.30
N PHE A 506 17.10 24.10 14.25
CA PHE A 506 17.94 22.94 13.98
C PHE A 506 18.71 22.99 12.65
N TRP A 507 18.27 23.78 11.65
CA TRP A 507 18.85 23.73 10.30
C TRP A 507 19.25 25.08 9.71
N LEU A 508 18.83 26.22 10.28
CA LEU A 508 19.09 27.56 9.74
C LEU A 508 20.09 28.40 10.58
N GLU A 509 20.70 27.82 11.61
CA GLU A 509 21.81 28.44 12.36
C GLU A 509 23.18 28.02 11.84
#